data_d957a5997a14be606bb6620e0f083084
#
_entry.id   d957a5997a14be606bb6620e0f083084
#
_cell.length_a   1.000
_cell.length_b   1.000
_cell.length_c   1.000
_cell.angle_alpha   90.00
_cell.angle_beta   90.00
_cell.angle_gamma   90.00
#
_symmetry.space_group_name_H-M   'P 1'
#
loop_
_entity.id
_entity.type
_entity.pdbx_description
1 polymer ?
#
loop_
_entity_poly.entity_id
_entity_poly.type
_entity_poly.pdbx_seq_one_letter_code
_entity_poly.pdbx_strand_id
1 'polypeptide(L)'
;MLAQQLKNMSTNKFLTEILEQPAAIGNIIHFYSAPEGMELLRKTREAIAQRNIHDVVFTGMGSSFFISFAAASLFNQQGIHAHYINTSELLHYNLSLLNRPTLLVCASQSGESYEIKEVLERLPQSVYCVGIVNEEDSALARKADVALLCKGGREEMTSTKTYVLTSLAACILGLYLSDRWNAHTQRQLAGLQAKFEDMLASHDQWLDKGLDFLGDLTTLQIIARGPSFSTASQSALMFKEATHIAATGILGGEFRHGPMEMVAPGFKSVLFASEGRTLEQSLKMAEDIAGFGGRVWLITNSHDAAKHVTDNILPVYVDEQDEFLFSILSIVPLQLFIDEYAKRHGFEAGSFSRGAKVTVTE
;
A
#
# COMPACT_ATOMS: atom_id res chain seq x y z
N MET A 1 1.97 15.04 23.88
CA MET A 1 1.58 13.76 24.49
C MET A 1 2.05 12.56 23.64
N LEU A 2 1.77 12.51 22.35
CA LEU A 2 2.21 11.42 21.45
C LEU A 2 3.73 11.19 21.47
N ALA A 3 4.53 12.25 21.37
CA ALA A 3 6.01 12.16 21.41
C ALA A 3 6.57 11.62 22.73
N GLN A 4 5.86 11.80 23.85
CA GLN A 4 6.24 11.27 25.15
C GLN A 4 5.84 9.78 25.31
N GLN A 5 4.73 9.38 24.72
CA GLN A 5 4.35 7.96 24.60
C GLN A 5 5.33 7.20 23.70
N LEU A 6 5.77 7.79 22.60
CA LEU A 6 6.81 7.25 21.71
C LEU A 6 8.14 6.96 22.43
N LYS A 7 8.57 7.82 23.37
CA LYS A 7 9.79 7.62 24.15
C LYS A 7 9.69 6.46 25.15
N ASN A 8 8.50 6.13 25.62
CA ASN A 8 8.26 5.04 26.57
C ASN A 8 8.01 3.67 25.88
N MET A 9 7.84 3.64 24.56
CA MET A 9 7.55 2.46 23.74
C MET A 9 8.78 1.92 23.00
N SER A 10 9.99 2.23 23.46
CA SER A 10 11.28 2.06 22.78
C SER A 10 11.71 0.62 22.41
N THR A 11 10.91 -0.39 22.65
CA THR A 11 11.25 -1.78 22.32
C THR A 11 10.50 -2.35 21.12
N ASN A 12 9.34 -1.81 20.76
CA ASN A 12 8.54 -2.29 19.63
C ASN A 12 8.81 -1.42 18.38
N LYS A 13 9.73 -1.87 17.53
CA LYS A 13 10.10 -1.16 16.30
C LYS A 13 8.96 -1.09 15.30
N PHE A 14 8.14 -2.13 15.18
CA PHE A 14 7.00 -2.15 14.25
C PHE A 14 6.01 -1.01 14.56
N LEU A 15 5.61 -0.89 15.82
CA LEU A 15 4.75 0.21 16.24
C LEU A 15 5.42 1.57 16.09
N THR A 16 6.73 1.68 16.40
CA THR A 16 7.48 2.92 16.19
C THR A 16 7.42 3.38 14.74
N GLU A 17 7.65 2.47 13.79
CA GLU A 17 7.61 2.75 12.35
C GLU A 17 6.19 3.14 11.88
N ILE A 18 5.13 2.58 12.47
CA ILE A 18 3.74 3.00 12.23
C ILE A 18 3.51 4.44 12.71
N LEU A 19 3.99 4.78 13.90
CA LEU A 19 3.82 6.11 14.51
C LEU A 19 4.67 7.19 13.83
N GLU A 20 5.71 6.82 13.08
CA GLU A 20 6.52 7.72 12.27
C GLU A 20 5.84 8.13 10.94
N GLN A 21 4.80 7.42 10.50
CA GLN A 21 4.14 7.66 9.21
C GLN A 21 3.70 9.12 8.99
N PRO A 22 3.04 9.81 9.95
CA PRO A 22 2.62 11.19 9.72
C PRO A 22 3.78 12.12 9.38
N ALA A 23 4.87 12.04 10.13
CA ALA A 23 6.05 12.86 9.88
C ALA A 23 6.71 12.53 8.53
N ALA A 24 6.79 11.25 8.19
CA ALA A 24 7.34 10.79 6.91
C ALA A 24 6.48 11.25 5.71
N ILE A 25 5.15 11.29 5.85
CA ILE A 25 4.23 11.86 4.86
C ILE A 25 4.52 13.36 4.67
N GLY A 26 4.69 14.11 5.74
CA GLY A 26 5.09 15.53 5.65
C GLY A 26 6.41 15.73 4.90
N ASN A 27 7.41 14.89 5.19
CA ASN A 27 8.73 14.95 4.56
C ASN A 27 8.69 14.70 3.05
N ILE A 28 7.99 13.66 2.59
CA ILE A 28 7.92 13.34 1.15
C ILE A 28 7.16 14.42 0.37
N ILE A 29 6.08 14.96 0.91
CA ILE A 29 5.31 16.03 0.27
C ILE A 29 6.14 17.31 0.19
N HIS A 30 6.84 17.67 1.27
CA HIS A 30 7.75 18.81 1.27
C HIS A 30 8.86 18.64 0.23
N PHE A 31 9.48 17.47 0.15
CA PHE A 31 10.54 17.16 -0.81
C PHE A 31 10.07 17.36 -2.26
N TYR A 32 8.93 16.79 -2.66
CA TYR A 32 8.41 16.94 -4.02
C TYR A 32 7.76 18.30 -4.32
N SER A 33 7.56 19.13 -3.31
CA SER A 33 7.16 20.52 -3.48
C SER A 33 8.37 21.48 -3.59
N ALA A 34 9.58 21.00 -3.23
CA ALA A 34 10.83 21.74 -3.32
C ALA A 34 11.49 21.58 -4.72
N PRO A 35 12.43 22.50 -5.10
CA PRO A 35 13.08 22.45 -6.41
C PRO A 35 13.75 21.11 -6.75
N GLU A 36 14.37 20.45 -5.76
CA GLU A 36 15.07 19.17 -5.94
C GLU A 36 14.10 18.06 -6.40
N GLY A 37 13.02 17.85 -5.67
CA GLY A 37 12.01 16.82 -6.02
C GLY A 37 11.27 17.16 -7.32
N MET A 38 10.95 18.44 -7.53
CA MET A 38 10.35 18.93 -8.78
C MET A 38 11.23 18.66 -10.00
N GLU A 39 12.54 18.80 -9.86
CA GLU A 39 13.50 18.52 -10.95
C GLU A 39 13.49 17.03 -11.35
N LEU A 40 13.34 16.10 -10.40
CA LEU A 40 13.24 14.67 -10.72
C LEU A 40 11.96 14.36 -11.53
N LEU A 41 10.83 14.95 -11.14
CA LEU A 41 9.58 14.81 -11.86
C LEU A 41 9.66 15.43 -13.27
N ARG A 42 10.29 16.60 -13.40
CA ARG A 42 10.51 17.29 -14.67
C ARG A 42 11.37 16.44 -15.62
N LYS A 43 12.49 15.90 -15.15
CA LYS A 43 13.37 15.01 -15.94
C LYS A 43 12.60 13.80 -16.48
N THR A 44 11.75 13.19 -15.65
CA THR A 44 10.92 12.06 -16.09
C THR A 44 9.95 12.47 -17.21
N ARG A 45 9.24 13.60 -17.06
CA ARG A 45 8.32 14.10 -18.09
C ARG A 45 9.05 14.42 -19.41
N GLU A 46 10.21 15.07 -19.32
CA GLU A 46 11.00 15.41 -20.51
C GLU A 46 11.48 14.16 -21.25
N ALA A 47 11.94 13.14 -20.53
CA ALA A 47 12.35 11.88 -21.12
C ALA A 47 11.19 11.16 -21.82
N ILE A 48 9.98 11.16 -21.23
CA ILE A 48 8.78 10.62 -21.85
C ILE A 48 8.52 11.29 -23.20
N ALA A 49 8.56 12.63 -23.24
CA ALA A 49 8.34 13.39 -24.46
C ALA A 49 9.44 13.16 -25.51
N GLN A 50 10.71 13.24 -25.11
CA GLN A 50 11.88 13.10 -26.00
C GLN A 50 12.00 11.69 -26.59
N ARG A 51 11.66 10.66 -25.82
CA ARG A 51 11.76 9.25 -26.26
C ARG A 51 10.46 8.72 -26.85
N ASN A 52 9.42 9.54 -26.96
CA ASN A 52 8.09 9.16 -27.46
C ASN A 52 7.52 7.94 -26.71
N ILE A 53 7.59 7.97 -25.39
CA ILE A 53 7.11 6.89 -24.52
C ILE A 53 5.58 7.01 -24.36
N HIS A 54 4.89 5.90 -24.61
CA HIS A 54 3.44 5.81 -24.49
C HIS A 54 2.98 4.77 -23.47
N ASP A 55 3.87 3.88 -23.06
CA ASP A 55 3.57 2.80 -22.13
C ASP A 55 4.34 2.98 -20.82
N VAL A 56 3.63 2.79 -19.71
CA VAL A 56 4.21 2.76 -18.36
C VAL A 56 4.07 1.35 -17.81
N VAL A 57 5.15 0.78 -17.31
CA VAL A 57 5.16 -0.53 -16.66
C VAL A 57 5.63 -0.35 -15.22
N PHE A 58 4.77 -0.64 -14.25
CA PHE A 58 5.12 -0.70 -12.85
C PHE A 58 5.58 -2.10 -12.49
N THR A 59 6.67 -2.21 -11.71
CA THR A 59 7.17 -3.49 -11.22
C THR A 59 7.70 -3.38 -9.80
N GLY A 60 7.65 -4.48 -9.07
CA GLY A 60 8.10 -4.59 -7.69
C GLY A 60 7.90 -6.00 -7.16
N MET A 61 8.39 -6.25 -5.95
CA MET A 61 8.18 -7.50 -5.20
C MET A 61 7.45 -7.23 -3.90
N GLY A 62 6.65 -8.18 -3.41
CA GLY A 62 5.92 -8.05 -2.15
C GLY A 62 5.08 -6.76 -2.06
N SER A 63 5.32 -5.95 -1.03
CA SER A 63 4.67 -4.65 -0.82
C SER A 63 4.75 -3.74 -2.05
N SER A 64 5.92 -3.70 -2.70
CA SER A 64 6.16 -2.88 -3.89
C SER A 64 5.34 -3.36 -5.11
N PHE A 65 5.11 -4.68 -5.23
CA PHE A 65 4.23 -5.22 -6.26
C PHE A 65 2.76 -4.82 -6.01
N PHE A 66 2.30 -4.85 -4.76
CA PHE A 66 0.92 -4.43 -4.45
C PHE A 66 0.70 -2.95 -4.76
N ILE A 67 1.67 -2.09 -4.46
CA ILE A 67 1.64 -0.67 -4.82
C ILE A 67 1.56 -0.50 -6.34
N SER A 68 2.28 -1.32 -7.10
CA SER A 68 2.28 -1.28 -8.58
C SER A 68 0.88 -1.47 -9.17
N PHE A 69 0.04 -2.31 -8.55
CA PHE A 69 -1.36 -2.48 -8.93
C PHE A 69 -2.16 -1.17 -8.79
N ALA A 70 -2.10 -0.55 -7.61
CA ALA A 70 -2.85 0.69 -7.34
C ALA A 70 -2.33 1.85 -8.19
N ALA A 71 -0.99 1.96 -8.36
CA ALA A 71 -0.35 2.98 -9.18
C ALA A 71 -0.76 2.87 -10.66
N ALA A 72 -0.72 1.68 -11.24
CA ALA A 72 -1.16 1.48 -12.63
C ALA A 72 -2.65 1.83 -12.81
N SER A 73 -3.49 1.45 -11.85
CA SER A 73 -4.91 1.85 -11.86
C SER A 73 -5.09 3.37 -11.83
N LEU A 74 -4.34 4.06 -10.96
CA LEU A 74 -4.36 5.53 -10.85
C LEU A 74 -3.94 6.18 -12.17
N PHE A 75 -2.85 5.73 -12.78
CA PHE A 75 -2.35 6.25 -14.06
C PHE A 75 -3.38 6.06 -15.17
N ASN A 76 -3.98 4.87 -15.29
CA ASN A 76 -5.04 4.60 -16.27
C ASN A 76 -6.26 5.51 -16.08
N GLN A 77 -6.65 5.80 -14.84
CA GLN A 77 -7.74 6.75 -14.54
C GLN A 77 -7.39 8.19 -14.92
N GLN A 78 -6.10 8.51 -14.98
CA GLN A 78 -5.60 9.81 -15.42
C GLN A 78 -5.34 9.88 -16.94
N GLY A 79 -5.64 8.82 -17.69
CA GLY A 79 -5.44 8.73 -19.13
C GLY A 79 -4.02 8.37 -19.55
N ILE A 80 -3.18 7.92 -18.62
CA ILE A 80 -1.82 7.43 -18.89
C ILE A 80 -1.88 5.90 -18.96
N HIS A 81 -1.52 5.34 -20.13
CA HIS A 81 -1.57 3.89 -20.33
C HIS A 81 -0.51 3.17 -19.47
N ALA A 82 -0.96 2.41 -18.48
CA ALA A 82 -0.09 1.79 -17.49
C ALA A 82 -0.46 0.33 -17.22
N HIS A 83 0.57 -0.48 -17.06
CA HIS A 83 0.49 -1.89 -16.67
C HIS A 83 1.26 -2.12 -15.36
N TYR A 84 1.04 -3.26 -14.72
CA TYR A 84 1.84 -3.70 -13.60
C TYR A 84 2.20 -5.17 -13.76
N ILE A 85 3.40 -5.54 -13.31
CA ILE A 85 3.88 -6.91 -13.36
C ILE A 85 4.82 -7.16 -12.17
N ASN A 86 4.76 -8.36 -11.60
CA ASN A 86 5.71 -8.79 -10.58
C ASN A 86 7.13 -8.84 -11.18
N THR A 87 8.15 -8.40 -10.44
CA THR A 87 9.52 -8.29 -10.99
C THR A 87 10.12 -9.64 -11.38
N SER A 88 9.84 -10.70 -10.62
CA SER A 88 10.29 -12.06 -10.99
C SER A 88 9.63 -12.53 -12.29
N GLU A 89 8.31 -12.30 -12.44
CA GLU A 89 7.59 -12.61 -13.67
C GLU A 89 8.07 -11.75 -14.88
N LEU A 90 8.42 -10.48 -14.63
CA LEU A 90 9.05 -9.64 -15.64
C LEU A 90 10.40 -10.21 -16.07
N LEU A 91 11.26 -10.56 -15.09
CA LEU A 91 12.62 -11.04 -15.30
C LEU A 91 12.64 -12.35 -16.11
N HIS A 92 11.82 -13.31 -15.72
CA HIS A 92 11.93 -14.68 -16.27
C HIS A 92 11.10 -14.91 -17.53
N TYR A 93 9.95 -14.25 -17.66
CA TYR A 93 8.97 -14.58 -18.70
C TYR A 93 8.58 -13.40 -19.59
N ASN A 94 8.77 -12.15 -19.14
CA ASN A 94 8.11 -11.02 -19.77
C ASN A 94 9.06 -9.85 -20.14
N LEU A 95 10.38 -10.04 -20.17
CA LEU A 95 11.33 -8.99 -20.59
C LEU A 95 11.04 -8.44 -22.00
N SER A 96 10.41 -9.25 -22.87
CA SER A 96 9.99 -8.81 -24.19
C SER A 96 8.95 -7.69 -24.21
N LEU A 97 8.24 -7.45 -23.11
CA LEU A 97 7.36 -6.28 -22.96
C LEU A 97 8.13 -4.96 -23.05
N LEU A 98 9.43 -4.98 -22.77
CA LEU A 98 10.31 -3.81 -22.75
C LEU A 98 10.99 -3.57 -24.10
N ASN A 99 10.59 -4.22 -25.19
CA ASN A 99 11.21 -4.09 -26.52
C ASN A 99 10.87 -2.79 -27.28
N ARG A 100 10.09 -1.89 -26.67
CA ARG A 100 9.68 -0.59 -27.22
C ARG A 100 9.96 0.52 -26.20
N PRO A 101 9.91 1.81 -26.62
CA PRO A 101 10.04 2.91 -25.69
C PRO A 101 9.02 2.79 -24.55
N THR A 102 9.52 2.54 -23.33
CA THR A 102 8.72 2.25 -22.15
C THR A 102 9.27 3.04 -20.97
N LEU A 103 8.39 3.62 -20.15
CA LEU A 103 8.70 4.06 -18.81
C LEU A 103 8.58 2.85 -17.88
N LEU A 104 9.68 2.33 -17.40
CA LEU A 104 9.69 1.29 -16.36
C LEU A 104 9.79 1.95 -14.99
N VAL A 105 8.78 1.80 -14.16
CA VAL A 105 8.79 2.28 -12.77
C VAL A 105 9.05 1.10 -11.85
N CYS A 106 10.29 1.00 -11.36
CA CYS A 106 10.72 -0.03 -10.41
C CYS A 106 10.49 0.46 -8.98
N ALA A 107 9.61 -0.16 -8.23
CA ALA A 107 9.41 0.11 -6.81
C ALA A 107 10.19 -0.90 -5.96
N SER A 108 11.03 -0.41 -5.04
CA SER A 108 11.78 -1.25 -4.10
C SER A 108 12.21 -0.41 -2.90
N GLN A 109 11.80 -0.78 -1.69
CA GLN A 109 12.20 -0.08 -0.47
C GLN A 109 13.72 -0.01 -0.32
N SER A 110 14.39 -1.15 -0.41
CA SER A 110 15.85 -1.25 -0.27
C SER A 110 16.62 -0.92 -1.54
N GLY A 111 15.98 -1.06 -2.72
CA GLY A 111 16.65 -0.98 -4.02
C GLY A 111 17.71 -2.07 -4.27
N GLU A 112 17.74 -3.12 -3.44
CA GLU A 112 18.78 -4.16 -3.43
C GLU A 112 18.24 -5.58 -3.64
N SER A 113 16.93 -5.77 -3.89
CA SER A 113 16.38 -7.10 -4.16
C SER A 113 17.01 -7.72 -5.41
N TYR A 114 17.19 -9.03 -5.38
CA TYR A 114 17.84 -9.79 -6.46
C TYR A 114 17.20 -9.51 -7.82
N GLU A 115 15.90 -9.64 -7.92
CA GLU A 115 15.15 -9.51 -9.18
C GLU A 115 15.26 -8.10 -9.76
N ILE A 116 15.24 -7.06 -8.91
CA ILE A 116 15.44 -5.67 -9.35
C ILE A 116 16.82 -5.50 -9.97
N LYS A 117 17.88 -6.01 -9.31
CA LYS A 117 19.24 -5.91 -9.84
C LYS A 117 19.37 -6.63 -11.17
N GLU A 118 18.81 -7.83 -11.28
CA GLU A 118 18.86 -8.61 -12.53
C GLU A 118 18.06 -7.94 -13.67
N VAL A 119 16.92 -7.34 -13.38
CA VAL A 119 16.17 -6.56 -14.39
C VAL A 119 16.99 -5.36 -14.86
N LEU A 120 17.59 -4.59 -13.94
CA LEU A 120 18.41 -3.42 -14.25
C LEU A 120 19.60 -3.76 -15.16
N GLU A 121 20.23 -4.95 -15.00
CA GLU A 121 21.34 -5.40 -15.85
C GLU A 121 20.90 -5.77 -17.28
N ARG A 122 19.60 -6.04 -17.49
CA ARG A 122 19.05 -6.53 -18.76
C ARG A 122 18.16 -5.51 -19.47
N LEU A 123 18.10 -4.27 -18.97
CA LEU A 123 17.24 -3.23 -19.56
C LEU A 123 17.69 -2.87 -20.98
N PRO A 124 16.81 -2.90 -21.98
CA PRO A 124 17.08 -2.34 -23.29
C PRO A 124 17.30 -0.82 -23.22
N GLN A 125 18.11 -0.28 -24.13
CA GLN A 125 18.35 1.18 -24.22
C GLN A 125 17.08 2.01 -24.51
N SER A 126 16.05 1.39 -25.05
CA SER A 126 14.75 2.03 -25.31
C SER A 126 13.95 2.31 -24.04
N VAL A 127 14.27 1.65 -22.93
CA VAL A 127 13.59 1.81 -21.64
C VAL A 127 14.15 3.01 -20.89
N TYR A 128 13.26 3.81 -20.33
CA TYR A 128 13.60 4.83 -19.33
C TYR A 128 13.19 4.30 -17.96
N CYS A 129 14.15 4.13 -17.07
CA CYS A 129 13.93 3.53 -15.76
C CYS A 129 13.79 4.61 -14.70
N VAL A 130 12.67 4.58 -13.98
CA VAL A 130 12.44 5.36 -12.78
C VAL A 130 12.41 4.41 -11.57
N GLY A 131 13.30 4.61 -10.61
CA GLY A 131 13.29 3.90 -9.33
C GLY A 131 12.48 4.66 -8.29
N ILE A 132 11.49 4.03 -7.65
CA ILE A 132 10.89 4.55 -6.42
C ILE A 132 11.55 3.80 -5.26
N VAL A 133 12.34 4.50 -4.46
CA VAL A 133 13.25 3.85 -3.50
C VAL A 133 13.37 4.65 -2.21
N ASN A 134 13.57 3.97 -1.08
CA ASN A 134 13.83 4.64 0.19
C ASN A 134 15.33 4.84 0.47
N GLU A 135 16.16 3.88 0.03
CA GLU A 135 17.62 3.89 0.27
C GLU A 135 18.34 4.59 -0.89
N GLU A 136 18.87 5.78 -0.65
CA GLU A 136 19.48 6.67 -1.66
C GLU A 136 20.75 6.07 -2.29
N ASP A 137 21.51 5.26 -1.56
CA ASP A 137 22.76 4.64 -2.00
C ASP A 137 22.56 3.23 -2.58
N SER A 138 21.32 2.84 -2.90
CA SER A 138 21.00 1.50 -3.40
C SER A 138 21.37 1.29 -4.88
N ALA A 139 21.43 0.03 -5.29
CA ALA A 139 21.67 -0.33 -6.70
C ALA A 139 20.61 0.26 -7.62
N LEU A 140 19.33 0.25 -7.22
CA LEU A 140 18.24 0.86 -7.97
C LEU A 140 18.43 2.38 -8.10
N ALA A 141 18.76 3.06 -6.99
CA ALA A 141 18.96 4.51 -7.02
C ALA A 141 20.12 4.94 -7.92
N ARG A 142 21.20 4.15 -7.95
CA ARG A 142 22.38 4.43 -8.79
C ARG A 142 22.21 4.11 -10.28
N LYS A 143 21.40 3.10 -10.62
CA LYS A 143 21.27 2.58 -12.01
C LYS A 143 20.03 3.11 -12.75
N ALA A 144 18.99 3.53 -12.04
CA ALA A 144 17.82 4.15 -12.66
C ALA A 144 18.20 5.50 -13.30
N ASP A 145 17.55 5.85 -14.40
CA ASP A 145 17.70 7.17 -15.03
C ASP A 145 17.26 8.31 -14.08
N VAL A 146 16.23 8.03 -13.24
CA VAL A 146 15.78 8.91 -12.14
C VAL A 146 15.44 8.05 -10.93
N ALA A 147 15.90 8.46 -9.75
CA ALA A 147 15.49 7.89 -8.46
C ALA A 147 14.51 8.83 -7.76
N LEU A 148 13.28 8.39 -7.57
CA LEU A 148 12.28 9.06 -6.77
C LEU A 148 12.39 8.55 -5.32
N LEU A 149 12.81 9.43 -4.41
CA LEU A 149 13.12 9.10 -3.03
C LEU A 149 11.89 9.17 -2.13
N CYS A 150 11.67 8.15 -1.32
CA CYS A 150 10.56 8.08 -0.37
C CYS A 150 10.78 8.96 0.88
N LYS A 151 12.04 9.28 1.24
CA LYS A 151 12.39 10.12 2.42
C LYS A 151 11.81 9.60 3.75
N GLY A 152 11.63 8.29 3.87
CA GLY A 152 11.01 7.63 5.03
C GLY A 152 11.97 7.34 6.19
N GLY A 153 13.28 7.57 6.01
CA GLY A 153 14.29 7.13 6.96
C GLY A 153 14.38 5.59 7.04
N ARG A 154 15.08 5.09 8.03
CA ARG A 154 15.31 3.65 8.18
C ARG A 154 14.03 2.90 8.58
N GLU A 155 13.77 1.77 7.94
CA GLU A 155 12.71 0.82 8.29
C GLU A 155 13.31 -0.58 8.43
N GLU A 156 13.14 -1.20 9.61
CA GLU A 156 13.78 -2.48 9.95
C GLU A 156 12.81 -3.66 9.94
N MET A 157 11.53 -3.40 10.20
CA MET A 157 10.50 -4.44 10.32
C MET A 157 9.79 -4.69 8.98
N THR A 158 8.69 -5.43 8.99
CA THR A 158 7.83 -5.56 7.80
C THR A 158 7.36 -4.18 7.30
N SER A 159 7.12 -4.07 6.01
CA SER A 159 6.85 -2.75 5.38
C SER A 159 5.60 -2.08 5.95
N THR A 160 5.78 -0.92 6.57
CA THR A 160 4.73 -0.05 7.13
C THR A 160 4.78 1.32 6.47
N LYS A 161 5.68 2.21 6.95
CA LYS A 161 5.81 3.57 6.42
C LYS A 161 6.30 3.59 4.98
N THR A 162 7.20 2.68 4.58
CA THR A 162 7.70 2.66 3.20
C THR A 162 6.63 2.21 2.20
N TYR A 163 5.67 1.36 2.59
CA TYR A 163 4.48 1.09 1.79
C TYR A 163 3.68 2.38 1.50
N VAL A 164 3.39 3.16 2.55
CA VAL A 164 2.67 4.43 2.44
C VAL A 164 3.42 5.43 1.55
N LEU A 165 4.72 5.59 1.78
CA LEU A 165 5.53 6.58 1.07
C LEU A 165 5.78 6.20 -0.39
N THR A 166 5.97 4.92 -0.71
CA THR A 166 6.08 4.44 -2.09
C THR A 166 4.77 4.65 -2.86
N SER A 167 3.63 4.43 -2.20
CA SER A 167 2.30 4.74 -2.77
C SER A 167 2.15 6.24 -3.05
N LEU A 168 2.59 7.09 -2.13
CA LEU A 168 2.57 8.55 -2.31
C LEU A 168 3.53 9.01 -3.42
N ALA A 169 4.74 8.45 -3.51
CA ALA A 169 5.68 8.78 -4.59
C ALA A 169 5.08 8.44 -5.96
N ALA A 170 4.45 7.27 -6.10
CA ALA A 170 3.75 6.88 -7.31
C ALA A 170 2.55 7.81 -7.62
N CYS A 171 1.78 8.21 -6.59
CA CYS A 171 0.69 9.18 -6.74
C CYS A 171 1.20 10.54 -7.23
N ILE A 172 2.25 11.07 -6.61
CA ILE A 172 2.86 12.36 -6.98
C ILE A 172 3.36 12.32 -8.42
N LEU A 173 4.03 11.23 -8.83
CA LEU A 173 4.46 11.03 -10.20
C LEU A 173 3.26 11.06 -11.17
N GLY A 174 2.19 10.33 -10.86
CA GLY A 174 0.96 10.32 -11.68
C GLY A 174 0.31 11.70 -11.78
N LEU A 175 0.16 12.40 -10.67
CA LEU A 175 -0.36 13.77 -10.64
C LEU A 175 0.49 14.75 -11.45
N TYR A 176 1.81 14.61 -11.38
CA TYR A 176 2.72 15.46 -12.15
C TYR A 176 2.63 15.18 -13.65
N LEU A 177 2.66 13.92 -14.06
CA LEU A 177 2.60 13.52 -15.48
C LEU A 177 1.25 13.86 -16.13
N SER A 178 0.16 13.91 -15.36
CA SER A 178 -1.19 14.27 -15.81
C SER A 178 -1.52 15.77 -15.67
N ASP A 179 -0.54 16.63 -15.38
CA ASP A 179 -0.71 18.08 -15.14
C ASP A 179 -1.64 18.42 -13.96
N ARG A 180 -1.77 17.51 -13.00
CA ARG A 180 -2.59 17.69 -11.79
C ARG A 180 -1.76 18.00 -10.52
N TRP A 181 -0.45 18.04 -10.61
CA TRP A 181 0.43 18.45 -9.50
C TRP A 181 0.41 19.97 -9.33
N ASN A 182 -0.56 20.48 -8.62
CA ASN A 182 -0.80 21.91 -8.42
C ASN A 182 -1.06 22.21 -6.93
N ALA A 183 -1.22 23.48 -6.57
CA ALA A 183 -1.40 23.90 -5.18
C ALA A 183 -2.63 23.27 -4.49
N HIS A 184 -3.66 22.86 -5.24
CA HIS A 184 -4.83 22.18 -4.66
C HIS A 184 -4.47 20.74 -4.25
N THR A 185 -3.90 19.95 -5.15
CA THR A 185 -3.51 18.56 -4.88
C THR A 185 -2.38 18.47 -3.84
N GLN A 186 -1.44 19.43 -3.85
CA GLN A 186 -0.41 19.51 -2.82
C GLN A 186 -1.01 19.75 -1.43
N ARG A 187 -2.00 20.63 -1.29
CA ARG A 187 -2.71 20.82 -0.01
C ARG A 187 -3.52 19.60 0.40
N GLN A 188 -4.17 18.92 -0.54
CA GLN A 188 -4.91 17.69 -0.28
C GLN A 188 -3.98 16.62 0.29
N LEU A 189 -2.82 16.39 -0.33
CA LEU A 189 -1.83 15.45 0.15
C LEU A 189 -1.21 15.88 1.50
N ALA A 190 -0.96 17.17 1.69
CA ALA A 190 -0.47 17.68 2.98
C ALA A 190 -1.48 17.45 4.12
N GLY A 191 -2.78 17.51 3.84
CA GLY A 191 -3.85 17.17 4.79
C GLY A 191 -3.83 15.70 5.24
N LEU A 192 -3.24 14.81 4.43
CA LEU A 192 -3.14 13.39 4.77
C LEU A 192 -2.31 13.14 6.03
N GLN A 193 -1.29 13.97 6.30
CA GLN A 193 -0.51 13.89 7.54
C GLN A 193 -1.42 13.99 8.77
N ALA A 194 -2.26 15.03 8.84
CA ALA A 194 -3.18 15.23 9.96
C ALA A 194 -4.19 14.08 10.10
N LYS A 195 -4.69 13.56 8.97
CA LYS A 195 -5.61 12.41 8.98
C LYS A 195 -4.95 11.13 9.52
N PHE A 196 -3.67 10.90 9.22
CA PHE A 196 -2.91 9.82 9.85
C PHE A 196 -2.73 10.03 11.34
N GLU A 197 -2.41 11.27 11.78
CA GLU A 197 -2.32 11.63 13.20
C GLU A 197 -3.63 11.37 13.93
N ASP A 198 -4.76 11.80 13.35
CA ASP A 198 -6.11 11.62 13.92
C ASP A 198 -6.49 10.14 13.99
N MET A 199 -6.22 9.36 12.93
CA MET A 199 -6.52 7.93 12.90
C MET A 199 -5.70 7.16 13.95
N LEU A 200 -4.41 7.50 14.10
CA LEU A 200 -3.55 6.94 15.13
C LEU A 200 -4.00 7.34 16.55
N ALA A 201 -4.40 8.59 16.75
CA ALA A 201 -4.83 9.10 18.05
C ALA A 201 -6.19 8.53 18.50
N SER A 202 -7.07 8.18 17.56
CA SER A 202 -8.42 7.68 17.84
C SER A 202 -8.51 6.15 17.98
N HIS A 203 -7.39 5.44 17.99
CA HIS A 203 -7.37 3.97 17.95
C HIS A 203 -8.14 3.31 19.12
N ASP A 204 -8.15 3.89 20.29
CA ASP A 204 -8.91 3.39 21.46
C ASP A 204 -10.42 3.24 21.19
N GLN A 205 -10.96 3.94 20.20
CA GLN A 205 -12.38 3.92 19.88
C GLN A 205 -12.80 2.66 19.11
N TRP A 206 -11.89 2.02 18.39
CA TRP A 206 -12.21 0.95 17.46
C TRP A 206 -11.28 -0.28 17.56
N LEU A 207 -10.04 -0.15 18.07
CA LEU A 207 -9.04 -1.22 18.04
C LEU A 207 -9.47 -2.43 18.87
N ASP A 208 -9.78 -2.24 20.16
CA ASP A 208 -10.21 -3.32 21.04
C ASP A 208 -11.50 -3.98 20.55
N LYS A 209 -12.45 -3.18 20.07
CA LYS A 209 -13.69 -3.70 19.47
C LYS A 209 -13.40 -4.59 18.26
N GLY A 210 -12.46 -4.20 17.39
CA GLY A 210 -12.05 -4.99 16.25
C GLY A 210 -11.39 -6.31 16.63
N LEU A 211 -10.50 -6.26 17.64
CA LEU A 211 -9.82 -7.44 18.19
C LEU A 211 -10.81 -8.43 18.80
N ASP A 212 -11.74 -7.95 19.62
CA ASP A 212 -12.77 -8.79 20.25
C ASP A 212 -13.76 -9.34 19.21
N PHE A 213 -14.12 -8.53 18.20
CA PHE A 213 -15.02 -8.92 17.13
C PHE A 213 -14.43 -10.02 16.26
N LEU A 214 -13.17 -9.91 15.85
CA LEU A 214 -12.51 -10.95 15.08
C LEU A 214 -12.03 -12.10 15.97
N GLY A 215 -11.61 -11.85 17.22
CA GLY A 215 -11.09 -12.86 18.14
C GLY A 215 -9.90 -13.63 17.57
N ASP A 216 -9.69 -14.86 18.02
CA ASP A 216 -8.57 -15.69 17.56
C ASP A 216 -8.67 -16.04 16.08
N LEU A 217 -7.60 -15.80 15.35
CA LEU A 217 -7.51 -15.99 13.90
C LEU A 217 -6.66 -17.22 13.57
N THR A 218 -7.17 -18.09 12.73
CA THR A 218 -6.39 -19.14 12.03
C THR A 218 -6.20 -18.80 10.57
N THR A 219 -7.22 -18.19 9.98
CA THR A 219 -7.23 -17.66 8.61
C THR A 219 -7.95 -16.33 8.58
N LEU A 220 -7.65 -15.49 7.60
CA LEU A 220 -8.33 -14.22 7.40
C LEU A 220 -8.43 -13.90 5.90
N GLN A 221 -9.64 -13.58 5.44
CA GLN A 221 -9.83 -13.04 4.09
C GLN A 221 -9.90 -11.52 4.16
N ILE A 222 -9.09 -10.84 3.35
CA ILE A 222 -9.07 -9.38 3.28
C ILE A 222 -9.51 -8.98 1.87
N ILE A 223 -10.72 -8.45 1.79
CA ILE A 223 -11.45 -8.27 0.52
C ILE A 223 -11.47 -6.79 0.18
N ALA A 224 -11.15 -6.46 -1.07
CA ALA A 224 -11.19 -5.08 -1.53
C ALA A 224 -11.48 -4.96 -3.03
N ARG A 225 -11.79 -3.75 -3.48
CA ARG A 225 -11.94 -3.38 -4.88
C ARG A 225 -11.11 -2.13 -5.18
N GLY A 226 -10.78 -1.92 -6.46
CA GLY A 226 -10.02 -0.76 -6.88
C GLY A 226 -8.68 -0.61 -6.14
N PRO A 227 -8.19 0.60 -5.86
CA PRO A 227 -6.90 0.85 -5.23
C PRO A 227 -6.73 0.15 -3.87
N SER A 228 -7.82 -0.04 -3.11
CA SER A 228 -7.80 -0.70 -1.80
C SER A 228 -7.38 -2.17 -1.85
N PHE A 229 -7.35 -2.82 -3.03
CA PHE A 229 -6.78 -4.15 -3.17
C PHE A 229 -5.27 -4.19 -2.88
N SER A 230 -4.55 -3.10 -3.17
CA SER A 230 -3.16 -2.94 -2.75
C SER A 230 -3.04 -3.03 -1.23
N THR A 231 -3.91 -2.32 -0.50
CA THR A 231 -3.96 -2.31 0.97
C THR A 231 -4.38 -3.65 1.54
N ALA A 232 -5.36 -4.32 0.94
CA ALA A 232 -5.78 -5.65 1.34
C ALA A 232 -4.64 -6.67 1.20
N SER A 233 -3.90 -6.63 0.08
CA SER A 233 -2.76 -7.50 -0.17
C SER A 233 -1.58 -7.21 0.77
N GLN A 234 -1.29 -5.92 1.02
CA GLN A 234 -0.28 -5.49 1.98
C GLN A 234 -0.63 -5.94 3.40
N SER A 235 -1.88 -5.77 3.82
CA SER A 235 -2.33 -6.21 5.14
C SER A 235 -2.19 -7.73 5.29
N ALA A 236 -2.57 -8.48 4.25
CA ALA A 236 -2.41 -9.94 4.25
C ALA A 236 -0.94 -10.37 4.36
N LEU A 237 -0.02 -9.64 3.72
CA LEU A 237 1.42 -9.88 3.84
C LEU A 237 1.88 -9.61 5.28
N MET A 238 1.52 -8.46 5.86
CA MET A 238 1.88 -8.12 7.24
C MET A 238 1.36 -9.13 8.26
N PHE A 239 0.13 -9.65 8.10
CA PHE A 239 -0.39 -10.72 8.95
C PHE A 239 0.48 -11.98 8.89
N LYS A 240 0.90 -12.40 7.69
CA LYS A 240 1.76 -13.58 7.52
C LYS A 240 3.14 -13.39 8.16
N GLU A 241 3.72 -12.19 8.00
CA GLU A 241 5.05 -11.88 8.50
C GLU A 241 5.06 -11.66 10.03
N ALA A 242 4.07 -10.94 10.55
CA ALA A 242 4.06 -10.52 11.95
C ALA A 242 3.38 -11.52 12.90
N THR A 243 2.42 -12.33 12.42
CA THR A 243 1.60 -13.20 13.25
C THR A 243 1.53 -14.65 12.77
N HIS A 244 2.16 -14.95 11.63
CA HIS A 244 2.12 -16.25 10.96
C HIS A 244 0.71 -16.77 10.59
N ILE A 245 -0.29 -15.87 10.59
CA ILE A 245 -1.66 -16.20 10.20
C ILE A 245 -1.77 -16.29 8.68
N ALA A 246 -2.45 -17.30 8.17
CA ALA A 246 -2.74 -17.47 6.74
C ALA A 246 -3.79 -16.44 6.26
N ALA A 247 -3.38 -15.19 6.10
CA ALA A 247 -4.22 -14.14 5.54
C ALA A 247 -4.09 -14.06 4.02
N THR A 248 -5.17 -13.71 3.33
CA THR A 248 -5.22 -13.57 1.87
C THR A 248 -5.92 -12.29 1.47
N GLY A 249 -5.22 -11.45 0.69
CA GLY A 249 -5.84 -10.31 -0.01
C GLY A 249 -6.52 -10.81 -1.29
N ILE A 250 -7.79 -10.48 -1.50
CA ILE A 250 -8.54 -10.92 -2.68
C ILE A 250 -9.41 -9.79 -3.25
N LEU A 251 -9.47 -9.71 -4.57
CA LEU A 251 -10.39 -8.81 -5.26
C LEU A 251 -11.84 -9.22 -4.99
N GLY A 252 -12.70 -8.24 -4.67
CA GLY A 252 -14.10 -8.52 -4.37
C GLY A 252 -14.87 -9.16 -5.53
N GLY A 253 -14.46 -8.91 -6.78
CA GLY A 253 -14.97 -9.65 -7.95
C GLY A 253 -14.62 -11.14 -7.86
N GLU A 254 -13.34 -11.44 -7.68
CA GLU A 254 -12.84 -12.80 -7.56
C GLU A 254 -13.44 -13.55 -6.36
N PHE A 255 -13.65 -12.84 -5.22
CA PHE A 255 -14.27 -13.45 -4.05
C PHE A 255 -15.70 -13.96 -4.35
N ARG A 256 -16.45 -13.27 -5.22
CA ARG A 256 -17.79 -13.72 -5.65
C ARG A 256 -17.76 -14.92 -6.59
N HIS A 257 -16.67 -15.13 -7.32
CA HIS A 257 -16.55 -16.17 -8.34
C HIS A 257 -15.96 -17.49 -7.80
N GLY A 258 -16.45 -17.93 -6.64
CA GLY A 258 -16.10 -19.22 -6.01
C GLY A 258 -15.79 -19.10 -4.52
N PRO A 259 -14.82 -18.29 -4.07
CA PRO A 259 -14.43 -18.21 -2.64
C PRO A 259 -15.56 -17.88 -1.66
N MET A 260 -16.66 -17.30 -2.10
CA MET A 260 -17.88 -17.08 -1.30
C MET A 260 -18.44 -18.39 -0.69
N GLU A 261 -18.19 -19.53 -1.31
CA GLU A 261 -18.59 -20.86 -0.80
C GLU A 261 -17.90 -21.23 0.52
N MET A 262 -16.81 -20.54 0.91
CA MET A 262 -16.16 -20.73 2.20
C MET A 262 -16.91 -20.09 3.36
N VAL A 263 -17.88 -19.21 3.06
CA VAL A 263 -18.53 -18.40 4.09
C VAL A 263 -19.54 -19.26 4.87
N ALA A 264 -19.28 -19.39 6.16
CA ALA A 264 -20.10 -20.12 7.11
C ALA A 264 -19.92 -19.49 8.52
N PRO A 265 -20.68 -19.88 9.53
CA PRO A 265 -20.41 -19.49 10.90
C PRO A 265 -18.94 -19.76 11.31
N GLY A 266 -18.26 -18.71 11.80
CA GLY A 266 -16.81 -18.76 12.11
C GLY A 266 -15.90 -18.21 11.00
N PHE A 267 -16.40 -17.95 9.80
CA PHE A 267 -15.66 -17.23 8.76
C PHE A 267 -15.39 -15.78 9.20
N LYS A 268 -14.17 -15.28 8.99
CA LYS A 268 -13.74 -13.95 9.38
C LYS A 268 -13.11 -13.22 8.21
N SER A 269 -13.52 -11.98 8.02
CA SER A 269 -13.01 -11.15 6.96
C SER A 269 -12.82 -9.69 7.38
N VAL A 270 -11.91 -9.01 6.70
CA VAL A 270 -11.84 -7.57 6.60
C VAL A 270 -12.32 -7.19 5.20
N LEU A 271 -13.14 -6.16 5.10
CA LEU A 271 -13.63 -5.68 3.82
C LEU A 271 -13.44 -4.17 3.72
N PHE A 272 -12.78 -3.71 2.65
CA PHE A 272 -12.63 -2.30 2.35
C PHE A 272 -13.78 -1.83 1.45
N ALA A 273 -14.49 -0.79 1.89
CA ALA A 273 -15.61 -0.19 1.17
C ALA A 273 -15.48 1.33 1.13
N SER A 274 -14.72 1.85 0.16
CA SER A 274 -14.58 3.28 -0.06
C SER A 274 -15.79 3.85 -0.79
N GLU A 275 -16.14 5.11 -0.49
CA GLU A 275 -16.99 5.92 -1.36
C GLU A 275 -16.45 5.89 -2.79
N GLY A 276 -17.34 5.90 -3.77
CA GLY A 276 -16.97 5.88 -5.18
C GLY A 276 -17.65 4.75 -5.97
N ARG A 277 -16.94 4.25 -6.97
CA ARG A 277 -17.51 3.39 -8.03
C ARG A 277 -18.05 2.04 -7.57
N THR A 278 -17.56 1.51 -6.46
CA THR A 278 -17.83 0.13 -6.02
C THR A 278 -18.36 0.03 -4.60
N LEU A 279 -18.81 1.14 -4.01
CA LEU A 279 -19.35 1.15 -2.64
C LEU A 279 -20.52 0.18 -2.48
N GLU A 280 -21.55 0.30 -3.34
CA GLU A 280 -22.75 -0.54 -3.29
C GLU A 280 -22.41 -2.04 -3.37
N GLN A 281 -21.51 -2.42 -4.30
CA GLN A 281 -21.07 -3.80 -4.46
C GLN A 281 -20.30 -4.31 -3.24
N SER A 282 -19.53 -3.42 -2.58
CA SER A 282 -18.77 -3.77 -1.36
C SER A 282 -19.70 -3.91 -0.15
N LEU A 283 -20.65 -3.00 0.04
CA LEU A 283 -21.65 -3.09 1.11
C LEU A 283 -22.54 -4.33 0.93
N LYS A 284 -23.01 -4.60 -0.29
CA LYS A 284 -23.77 -5.82 -0.60
C LYS A 284 -22.97 -7.08 -0.30
N MET A 285 -21.67 -7.08 -0.53
CA MET A 285 -20.81 -8.23 -0.20
C MET A 285 -20.70 -8.40 1.32
N ALA A 286 -20.60 -7.33 2.10
CA ALA A 286 -20.60 -7.40 3.55
C ALA A 286 -21.90 -8.02 4.09
N GLU A 287 -23.06 -7.59 3.54
CA GLU A 287 -24.36 -8.17 3.89
C GLU A 287 -24.44 -9.67 3.57
N ASP A 288 -23.99 -10.09 2.39
CA ASP A 288 -24.04 -11.48 1.96
C ASP A 288 -23.16 -12.37 2.86
N ILE A 289 -21.93 -11.91 3.17
CA ILE A 289 -21.03 -12.60 4.11
C ILE A 289 -21.69 -12.74 5.49
N ALA A 290 -22.25 -11.63 6.00
CA ALA A 290 -22.93 -11.63 7.29
C ALA A 290 -24.20 -12.52 7.30
N GLY A 291 -24.94 -12.52 6.18
CA GLY A 291 -26.13 -13.36 5.99
C GLY A 291 -25.81 -14.86 5.99
N PHE A 292 -24.61 -15.26 5.56
CA PHE A 292 -24.13 -16.63 5.66
C PHE A 292 -23.46 -16.97 7.01
N GLY A 293 -23.48 -16.03 7.97
CA GLY A 293 -22.94 -16.22 9.33
C GLY A 293 -21.46 -15.87 9.47
N GLY A 294 -20.82 -15.30 8.45
CA GLY A 294 -19.46 -14.80 8.52
C GLY A 294 -19.40 -13.42 9.20
N ARG A 295 -18.24 -13.06 9.77
CA ARG A 295 -17.97 -11.76 10.36
C ARG A 295 -17.19 -10.87 9.40
N VAL A 296 -17.59 -9.60 9.30
CA VAL A 296 -16.97 -8.59 8.45
C VAL A 296 -16.52 -7.38 9.29
N TRP A 297 -15.22 -7.20 9.44
CA TRP A 297 -14.66 -5.94 9.93
C TRP A 297 -14.58 -4.98 8.75
N LEU A 298 -15.50 -4.00 8.71
CA LEU A 298 -15.73 -3.15 7.54
C LEU A 298 -14.95 -1.84 7.67
N ILE A 299 -13.91 -1.66 6.85
CA ILE A 299 -13.13 -0.42 6.78
C ILE A 299 -13.74 0.47 5.70
N THR A 300 -14.25 1.65 6.09
CA THR A 300 -15.03 2.50 5.17
C THR A 300 -14.90 3.98 5.49
N ASN A 301 -15.14 4.83 4.50
CA ASN A 301 -15.33 6.28 4.64
C ASN A 301 -16.80 6.68 4.41
N SER A 302 -17.68 5.72 4.15
CA SER A 302 -19.09 6.00 3.87
C SER A 302 -19.94 5.95 5.13
N HIS A 303 -20.70 7.02 5.39
CA HIS A 303 -21.70 7.04 6.46
C HIS A 303 -22.90 6.10 6.17
N ASP A 304 -23.10 5.72 4.92
CA ASP A 304 -24.14 4.74 4.55
C ASP A 304 -23.87 3.36 5.16
N ALA A 305 -22.62 3.04 5.46
CA ALA A 305 -22.24 1.81 6.15
C ALA A 305 -22.95 1.63 7.51
N ALA A 306 -23.36 2.73 8.17
CA ALA A 306 -24.14 2.67 9.42
C ALA A 306 -25.47 1.93 9.25
N LYS A 307 -26.05 1.92 8.05
CA LYS A 307 -27.33 1.22 7.74
C LYS A 307 -27.16 -0.30 7.65
N HIS A 308 -25.91 -0.78 7.53
CA HIS A 308 -25.55 -2.19 7.34
C HIS A 308 -24.96 -2.84 8.59
N VAL A 309 -24.86 -2.09 9.71
CA VAL A 309 -24.33 -2.60 10.99
C VAL A 309 -25.24 -3.70 11.53
N THR A 310 -24.62 -4.83 11.88
CA THR A 310 -25.28 -5.98 12.50
C THR A 310 -24.30 -6.61 13.51
N ASP A 311 -24.72 -7.66 14.20
CA ASP A 311 -23.81 -8.44 15.07
C ASP A 311 -22.62 -9.07 14.28
N ASN A 312 -22.74 -9.17 12.96
CA ASN A 312 -21.74 -9.74 12.05
C ASN A 312 -21.03 -8.70 11.18
N ILE A 313 -21.35 -7.41 11.29
CA ILE A 313 -20.68 -6.31 10.54
C ILE A 313 -20.30 -5.22 11.53
N LEU A 314 -19.00 -5.02 11.72
CA LEU A 314 -18.42 -3.97 12.56
C LEU A 314 -17.69 -2.94 11.70
N PRO A 315 -18.17 -1.69 11.58
CA PRO A 315 -17.49 -0.66 10.79
C PRO A 315 -16.36 0.03 11.57
N VAL A 316 -15.32 0.41 10.83
CA VAL A 316 -14.31 1.42 11.21
C VAL A 316 -14.29 2.51 10.16
N TYR A 317 -14.46 3.75 10.61
CA TYR A 317 -14.52 4.91 9.71
C TYR A 317 -13.13 5.52 9.52
N VAL A 318 -12.81 5.78 8.26
CA VAL A 318 -11.55 6.40 7.82
C VAL A 318 -11.89 7.69 7.09
N ASP A 319 -11.50 8.84 7.62
CA ASP A 319 -11.85 10.16 7.07
C ASP A 319 -10.98 10.54 5.87
N GLU A 320 -11.21 9.91 4.71
CA GLU A 320 -10.59 10.27 3.44
C GLU A 320 -11.53 9.99 2.28
N GLN A 321 -11.85 11.01 1.48
CA GLN A 321 -12.86 10.94 0.41
C GLN A 321 -12.26 10.57 -0.96
N ASP A 322 -10.98 10.84 -1.20
CA ASP A 322 -10.31 10.38 -2.41
C ASP A 322 -10.07 8.86 -2.35
N GLU A 323 -10.53 8.12 -3.32
CA GLU A 323 -10.49 6.64 -3.34
C GLU A 323 -9.06 6.09 -3.27
N PHE A 324 -8.09 6.77 -3.91
CA PHE A 324 -6.70 6.36 -3.85
C PHE A 324 -6.06 6.69 -2.48
N LEU A 325 -6.30 7.89 -1.95
CA LEU A 325 -5.79 8.29 -0.64
C LEU A 325 -6.45 7.50 0.50
N PHE A 326 -7.74 7.16 0.35
CA PHE A 326 -8.42 6.23 1.26
C PHE A 326 -7.66 4.90 1.31
N SER A 327 -7.26 4.35 0.16
CA SER A 327 -6.50 3.09 0.15
C SER A 327 -5.19 3.19 0.94
N ILE A 328 -4.55 4.37 0.97
CA ILE A 328 -3.31 4.60 1.74
C ILE A 328 -3.61 4.74 3.24
N LEU A 329 -4.57 5.59 3.61
CA LEU A 329 -4.89 5.85 5.02
C LEU A 329 -5.51 4.63 5.71
N SER A 330 -6.32 3.86 5.00
CA SER A 330 -7.04 2.71 5.54
C SER A 330 -6.14 1.51 5.93
N ILE A 331 -4.82 1.60 5.71
CA ILE A 331 -3.85 0.61 6.22
C ILE A 331 -3.69 0.70 7.74
N VAL A 332 -3.88 1.90 8.34
CA VAL A 332 -3.61 2.16 9.76
C VAL A 332 -4.39 1.23 10.70
N PRO A 333 -5.71 1.01 10.52
CA PRO A 333 -6.45 0.04 11.33
C PRO A 333 -5.80 -1.35 11.36
N LEU A 334 -5.34 -1.84 10.21
CA LEU A 334 -4.74 -3.17 10.10
C LEU A 334 -3.34 -3.22 10.74
N GLN A 335 -2.55 -2.17 10.58
CA GLN A 335 -1.23 -2.06 11.21
C GLN A 335 -1.32 -2.12 12.74
N LEU A 336 -2.21 -1.32 13.33
CA LEU A 336 -2.41 -1.30 14.79
C LEU A 336 -3.06 -2.60 15.29
N PHE A 337 -4.01 -3.17 14.52
CA PHE A 337 -4.60 -4.47 14.85
C PHE A 337 -3.52 -5.56 14.89
N ILE A 338 -2.63 -5.62 13.91
CA ILE A 338 -1.56 -6.61 13.82
C ILE A 338 -0.60 -6.48 15.01
N ASP A 339 -0.20 -5.25 15.37
CA ASP A 339 0.68 -5.00 16.51
C ASP A 339 0.07 -5.49 17.82
N GLU A 340 -1.17 -5.10 18.09
CA GLU A 340 -1.84 -5.49 19.33
C GLU A 340 -2.22 -6.98 19.35
N TYR A 341 -2.64 -7.54 18.20
CA TYR A 341 -2.89 -8.97 18.06
C TYR A 341 -1.64 -9.80 18.34
N ALA A 342 -0.49 -9.40 17.76
CA ALA A 342 0.79 -10.06 18.01
C ALA A 342 1.16 -10.05 19.49
N LYS A 343 1.02 -8.91 20.17
CA LYS A 343 1.26 -8.79 21.62
C LYS A 343 0.37 -9.75 22.45
N ARG A 344 -0.94 -9.81 22.16
CA ARG A 344 -1.88 -10.69 22.86
C ARG A 344 -1.53 -12.17 22.68
N HIS A 345 -0.87 -12.53 21.58
CA HIS A 345 -0.50 -13.92 21.26
C HIS A 345 0.99 -14.24 21.50
N GLY A 346 1.74 -13.30 22.08
CA GLY A 346 3.15 -13.52 22.43
C GLY A 346 4.13 -13.49 21.24
N PHE A 347 3.75 -12.83 20.14
CA PHE A 347 4.64 -12.58 18.99
C PHE A 347 5.28 -11.19 19.10
N GLU A 348 6.48 -11.06 18.54
CA GLU A 348 7.08 -9.75 18.25
C GLU A 348 6.69 -9.35 16.81
N ALA A 349 5.80 -8.36 16.69
CA ALA A 349 5.28 -7.94 15.39
C ALA A 349 6.41 -7.49 14.46
N GLY A 350 6.40 -8.02 13.22
CA GLY A 350 7.30 -7.60 12.14
C GLY A 350 8.72 -8.16 12.18
N SER A 351 9.09 -9.00 13.17
CA SER A 351 10.39 -9.66 13.20
C SER A 351 10.44 -10.84 12.20
N PHE A 352 11.57 -10.97 11.51
CA PHE A 352 11.79 -12.06 10.55
C PHE A 352 12.53 -13.24 11.20
N SER A 353 11.87 -14.40 11.29
CA SER A 353 12.47 -15.63 11.84
C SER A 353 12.97 -16.60 10.77
N ARG A 354 12.50 -16.50 9.53
CA ARG A 354 12.82 -17.43 8.43
C ARG A 354 13.32 -16.74 7.17
N GLY A 355 13.31 -15.44 7.13
CA GLY A 355 13.75 -14.61 6.03
C GLY A 355 14.56 -13.43 6.52
N ALA A 356 14.78 -12.47 5.63
CA ALA A 356 15.42 -11.20 5.94
C ALA A 356 14.56 -10.06 5.35
N LYS A 357 14.74 -8.82 5.85
CA LYS A 357 14.09 -7.62 5.30
C LYS A 357 14.33 -7.47 3.80
N VAL A 358 15.50 -7.87 3.32
CA VAL A 358 15.89 -7.81 1.90
C VAL A 358 16.18 -9.22 1.39
N THR A 359 15.47 -9.62 0.35
CA THR A 359 15.73 -10.88 -0.36
C THR A 359 16.87 -10.65 -1.37
N VAL A 360 18.03 -11.26 -1.10
CA VAL A 360 19.24 -11.08 -1.94
C VAL A 360 19.54 -12.27 -2.84
N THR A 361 18.79 -13.35 -2.71
CA THR A 361 18.88 -14.57 -3.53
C THR A 361 17.47 -15.04 -3.88
N GLU A 362 17.32 -15.62 -5.07
CA GLU A 362 16.09 -16.32 -5.49
C GLU A 362 16.14 -17.79 -5.10
#